data_fffd2db351c83ed636afefb60914d4ba
#
_entry.id   fffd2db351c83ed636afefb60914d4ba
#
_cell.length_a   1.000
_cell.length_b   1.000
_cell.length_c   1.000
_cell.angle_alpha   90.00
_cell.angle_beta   90.00
_cell.angle_gamma   90.00
#
_symmetry.space_group_name_H-M   'P 1'
#
loop_
_entity.id
_entity.type
_entity.pdbx_description
1 polymer ?
#
loop_
_entity_poly.entity_id
_entity_poly.type
_entity_poly.pdbx_seq_one_letter_code
_entity_poly.pdbx_strand_id
1 'polypeptide(L)'
;VGRKWAMAVSGVVLLGFVMTHMIGNLHLYEGPLEIHEYAETLRNLGTDIIPRTWLLWGVRLLLIAAFAVHVHSAYSLKEISRKSNTRSNFTDGNKKYASSQDFVAANYASRTMRWTGPIVLLYLFFHLADLTWGWFSKDWVLGDPYNNIVVSMGNIGVALIYVVANIALAIHIYHGTWSLFQSLGINSPKINKARRSIAKGLAGIILIGNLSFPIAV
;
A
#
# COMPACT_ATOMS: atom_id res chain seq x y z
N VAL A 1 8.17 15.84 14.44
CA VAL A 1 6.70 15.81 14.28
C VAL A 1 6.34 15.80 12.80
N GLY A 2 6.85 16.73 11.96
CA GLY A 2 6.44 16.87 10.56
C GLY A 2 6.57 15.59 9.70
N ARG A 3 7.66 14.82 9.83
CA ARG A 3 7.84 13.56 9.06
C ARG A 3 6.80 12.48 9.39
N LYS A 4 6.33 12.40 10.64
CA LYS A 4 5.25 11.48 11.02
C LYS A 4 3.93 11.88 10.40
N TRP A 5 3.65 13.19 10.36
CA TRP A 5 2.48 13.73 9.68
C TRP A 5 2.53 13.49 8.18
N ALA A 6 3.66 13.76 7.53
CA ALA A 6 3.85 13.49 6.10
C ALA A 6 3.62 12.02 5.75
N MET A 7 4.16 11.09 6.58
CA MET A 7 3.92 9.65 6.41
C MET A 7 2.45 9.28 6.64
N ALA A 8 1.79 9.89 7.62
CA ALA A 8 0.39 9.62 7.93
C ALA A 8 -0.53 10.10 6.79
N VAL A 9 -0.38 11.34 6.33
CA VAL A 9 -1.22 11.92 5.26
C VAL A 9 -1.01 11.18 3.95
N SER A 10 0.25 10.94 3.54
CA SER A 10 0.54 10.16 2.33
C SER A 10 -0.01 8.73 2.43
N GLY A 11 0.06 8.12 3.61
CA GLY A 11 -0.51 6.80 3.87
C GLY A 11 -2.04 6.76 3.72
N VAL A 12 -2.76 7.82 4.12
CA VAL A 12 -4.22 7.92 3.91
C VAL A 12 -4.55 7.99 2.42
N VAL A 13 -3.82 8.80 1.65
CA VAL A 13 -4.04 8.91 0.20
C VAL A 13 -3.81 7.56 -0.48
N LEU A 14 -2.72 6.86 -0.14
CA LEU A 14 -2.42 5.55 -0.71
C LEU A 14 -3.43 4.48 -0.28
N LEU A 15 -3.87 4.49 0.98
CA LEU A 15 -4.91 3.57 1.47
C LEU A 15 -6.23 3.78 0.74
N GLY A 16 -6.64 5.05 0.55
CA GLY A 16 -7.83 5.41 -0.23
C GLY A 16 -7.75 4.85 -1.65
N PHE A 17 -6.59 5.03 -2.30
CA PHE A 17 -6.37 4.47 -3.64
C PHE A 17 -6.44 2.94 -3.65
N VAL A 18 -5.78 2.24 -2.72
CA VAL A 18 -5.82 0.77 -2.68
C VAL A 18 -7.26 0.25 -2.52
N MET A 19 -8.07 0.91 -1.69
CA MET A 19 -9.49 0.57 -1.52
C MET A 19 -10.28 0.78 -2.80
N THR A 20 -10.20 1.96 -3.41
CA THR A 20 -10.96 2.28 -4.64
C THR A 20 -10.48 1.44 -5.82
N HIS A 21 -9.17 1.15 -5.90
CA HIS A 21 -8.60 0.29 -6.93
C HIS A 21 -9.09 -1.16 -6.81
N MET A 22 -9.11 -1.70 -5.59
CA MET A 22 -9.69 -3.01 -5.33
C MET A 22 -11.17 -3.05 -5.74
N ILE A 23 -11.97 -2.06 -5.31
CA ILE A 23 -13.40 -1.99 -5.66
C ILE A 23 -13.59 -1.92 -7.16
N GLY A 24 -12.81 -1.08 -7.87
CA GLY A 24 -12.87 -0.99 -9.33
C GLY A 24 -12.53 -2.30 -10.02
N ASN A 25 -11.57 -3.05 -9.49
CA ASN A 25 -11.22 -4.35 -10.05
C ASN A 25 -12.29 -5.42 -9.85
N LEU A 26 -13.26 -5.24 -8.92
CA LEU A 26 -14.39 -6.18 -8.78
C LEU A 26 -15.25 -6.27 -10.04
N HIS A 27 -15.25 -5.27 -10.94
CA HIS A 27 -15.89 -5.37 -12.25
C HIS A 27 -15.35 -6.52 -13.11
N LEU A 28 -14.18 -7.10 -12.75
CA LEU A 28 -13.69 -8.33 -13.36
C LEU A 28 -14.71 -9.48 -13.31
N TYR A 29 -15.47 -9.57 -12.20
CA TYR A 29 -16.48 -10.63 -11.98
C TYR A 29 -17.77 -10.40 -12.76
N GLU A 30 -18.01 -9.20 -13.24
CA GLU A 30 -19.14 -8.84 -14.09
C GLU A 30 -18.87 -9.13 -15.57
N GLY A 31 -17.60 -9.38 -15.92
CA GLY A 31 -17.17 -9.79 -17.25
C GLY A 31 -16.31 -8.77 -17.99
N PRO A 32 -15.83 -9.12 -19.20
CA PRO A 32 -14.90 -8.28 -19.95
C PRO A 32 -15.47 -6.93 -20.36
N LEU A 33 -16.78 -6.86 -20.65
CA LEU A 33 -17.43 -5.62 -21.04
C LEU A 33 -17.45 -4.61 -19.89
N GLU A 34 -17.86 -5.03 -18.71
CA GLU A 34 -18.03 -4.15 -17.55
C GLU A 34 -16.71 -3.55 -17.06
N ILE A 35 -15.65 -4.36 -16.97
CA ILE A 35 -14.34 -3.82 -16.58
C ILE A 35 -13.76 -2.90 -17.66
N HIS A 36 -14.07 -3.13 -18.94
CA HIS A 36 -13.68 -2.24 -20.03
C HIS A 36 -14.42 -0.90 -19.95
N GLU A 37 -15.75 -0.92 -19.78
CA GLU A 37 -16.57 0.28 -19.60
C GLU A 37 -16.16 1.09 -18.37
N TYR A 38 -15.85 0.42 -17.26
CA TYR A 38 -15.29 1.07 -16.07
C TYR A 38 -13.97 1.76 -16.38
N ALA A 39 -13.07 1.10 -17.11
CA ALA A 39 -11.78 1.68 -17.49
C ALA A 39 -11.95 2.88 -18.44
N GLU A 40 -12.91 2.85 -19.36
CA GLU A 40 -13.24 3.97 -20.25
C GLU A 40 -13.90 5.13 -19.47
N THR A 41 -14.78 4.81 -18.53
CA THR A 41 -15.38 5.82 -17.63
C THR A 41 -14.31 6.61 -16.87
N LEU A 42 -13.30 5.91 -16.32
CA LEU A 42 -12.18 6.58 -15.65
C LEU A 42 -11.38 7.49 -16.60
N ARG A 43 -11.22 7.11 -17.87
CA ARG A 43 -10.52 7.93 -18.88
C ARG A 43 -11.33 9.14 -19.30
N ASN A 44 -12.64 9.03 -19.30
CA ASN A 44 -13.58 10.07 -19.71
C ASN A 44 -14.05 10.96 -18.55
N LEU A 45 -13.64 10.67 -17.32
CA LEU A 45 -14.06 11.43 -16.16
C LEU A 45 -13.61 12.90 -16.27
N GLY A 46 -14.59 13.82 -16.19
CA GLY A 46 -14.36 15.26 -16.27
C GLY A 46 -14.24 15.83 -17.68
N THR A 47 -14.56 15.07 -18.74
CA THR A 47 -14.44 15.51 -20.14
C THR A 47 -15.36 16.69 -20.50
N ASP A 48 -16.37 17.00 -19.68
CA ASP A 48 -17.19 18.19 -19.86
C ASP A 48 -16.44 19.51 -19.59
N ILE A 49 -15.33 19.45 -18.86
CA ILE A 49 -14.58 20.65 -18.42
C ILE A 49 -13.11 20.57 -18.85
N ILE A 50 -12.51 19.38 -18.88
CA ILE A 50 -11.10 19.16 -19.17
C ILE A 50 -10.91 18.06 -20.22
N PRO A 51 -9.80 18.06 -20.99
CA PRO A 51 -9.54 17.02 -21.99
C PRO A 51 -9.52 15.61 -21.40
N ARG A 52 -9.92 14.64 -22.23
CA ARG A 52 -9.91 13.20 -21.88
C ARG A 52 -8.58 12.80 -21.23
N THR A 53 -8.66 12.00 -20.18
CA THR A 53 -7.55 11.48 -19.37
C THR A 53 -6.83 12.47 -18.43
N TRP A 54 -7.08 13.77 -18.53
CA TRP A 54 -6.36 14.76 -17.71
C TRP A 54 -6.60 14.57 -16.22
N LEU A 55 -7.85 14.32 -15.82
CA LEU A 55 -8.16 14.03 -14.42
C LEU A 55 -7.46 12.77 -13.94
N LEU A 56 -7.46 11.71 -14.76
CA LEU A 56 -6.77 10.47 -14.46
C LEU A 56 -5.25 10.68 -14.30
N TRP A 57 -4.64 11.53 -15.15
CA TRP A 57 -3.24 11.90 -15.01
C TRP A 57 -2.98 12.73 -13.75
N GLY A 58 -3.88 13.64 -13.39
CA GLY A 58 -3.81 14.38 -12.12
C GLY A 58 -3.78 13.44 -10.91
N VAL A 59 -4.67 12.43 -10.88
CA VAL A 59 -4.68 11.39 -9.84
C VAL A 59 -3.40 10.57 -9.85
N ARG A 60 -2.88 10.17 -11.01
CA ARG A 60 -1.59 9.45 -11.12
C ARG A 60 -0.42 10.26 -10.54
N LEU A 61 -0.33 11.54 -10.89
CA LEU A 61 0.72 12.41 -10.35
C LEU A 61 0.60 12.60 -8.84
N LEU A 62 -0.62 12.75 -8.33
CA LEU A 62 -0.87 12.79 -6.88
C LEU A 62 -0.41 11.51 -6.19
N LEU A 63 -0.71 10.35 -6.76
CA LEU A 63 -0.31 9.05 -6.22
C LEU A 63 1.22 8.86 -6.25
N ILE A 64 1.88 9.25 -7.33
CA ILE A 64 3.35 9.21 -7.43
C ILE A 64 3.97 10.11 -6.34
N ALA A 65 3.46 11.33 -6.18
CA ALA A 65 3.93 12.25 -5.16
C ALA A 65 3.68 11.70 -3.73
N ALA A 66 2.47 11.20 -3.46
CA ALA A 66 2.13 10.59 -2.18
C ALA A 66 3.03 9.38 -1.87
N PHE A 67 3.29 8.53 -2.87
CA PHE A 67 4.16 7.38 -2.73
C PHE A 67 5.61 7.79 -2.43
N ALA A 68 6.16 8.76 -3.17
CA ALA A 68 7.50 9.27 -2.94
C ALA A 68 7.65 9.87 -1.53
N VAL A 69 6.68 10.67 -1.09
CA VAL A 69 6.65 11.23 0.27
C VAL A 69 6.54 10.13 1.33
N HIS A 70 5.73 9.10 1.09
CA HIS A 70 5.54 7.98 2.01
C HIS A 70 6.85 7.20 2.21
N VAL A 71 7.49 6.78 1.10
CA VAL A 71 8.75 6.02 1.13
C VAL A 71 9.88 6.84 1.74
N HIS A 72 10.01 8.13 1.34
CA HIS A 72 11.01 9.03 1.91
C HIS A 72 10.82 9.21 3.42
N SER A 73 9.58 9.41 3.87
CA SER A 73 9.26 9.57 5.29
C SER A 73 9.58 8.30 6.08
N ALA A 74 9.24 7.12 5.54
CA ALA A 74 9.52 5.82 6.16
C ALA A 74 11.04 5.60 6.31
N TYR A 75 11.81 5.84 5.24
CA TYR A 75 13.26 5.76 5.27
C TYR A 75 13.87 6.72 6.31
N SER A 76 13.43 7.97 6.28
CA SER A 76 13.92 9.02 7.17
C SER A 76 13.63 8.70 8.65
N LEU A 77 12.44 8.19 8.96
CA LEU A 77 12.08 7.77 10.32
C LEU A 77 12.88 6.54 10.78
N LYS A 78 13.14 5.60 9.87
CA LYS A 78 14.02 4.45 10.14
C LYS A 78 15.44 4.91 10.51
N GLU A 79 16.00 5.86 9.75
CA GLU A 79 17.34 6.39 10.02
C GLU A 79 17.41 7.14 11.36
N ILE A 80 16.40 7.96 11.69
CA ILE A 80 16.32 8.62 13.00
C ILE A 80 16.25 7.58 14.12
N SER A 81 15.42 6.56 13.98
CA SER A 81 15.31 5.49 14.96
C SER A 81 16.62 4.72 15.12
N ARG A 82 17.31 4.42 14.00
CA ARG A 82 18.62 3.76 14.03
C ARG A 82 19.65 4.60 14.76
N LYS A 83 19.77 5.87 14.42
CA LYS A 83 20.72 6.79 15.06
C LYS A 83 20.44 6.99 16.55
N SER A 84 19.19 6.98 16.97
CA SER A 84 18.83 7.11 18.38
C SER A 84 19.11 5.82 19.18
N ASN A 85 19.17 4.66 18.50
CA ASN A 85 19.42 3.36 19.11
C ASN A 85 20.87 2.89 18.99
N THR A 86 21.72 3.64 18.27
CA THR A 86 23.13 3.28 18.19
C THR A 86 23.70 3.40 19.61
N ARG A 87 24.12 2.28 20.19
CA ARG A 87 24.91 2.25 21.41
C ARG A 87 26.12 3.17 21.17
N SER A 88 26.06 4.36 21.69
CA SER A 88 27.26 5.17 21.87
C SER A 88 28.21 4.31 22.70
N ASN A 89 29.43 4.11 22.19
CA ASN A 89 30.45 3.39 22.93
C ASN A 89 30.47 3.94 24.35
N PHE A 90 30.58 3.06 25.33
CA PHE A 90 30.46 3.31 26.77
C PHE A 90 31.38 4.43 27.27
N THR A 91 32.31 4.91 26.49
CA THR A 91 33.35 5.88 26.80
C THR A 91 32.93 7.34 26.61
N ASP A 92 31.82 7.65 25.91
CA ASP A 92 31.56 9.03 25.49
C ASP A 92 30.39 9.74 26.21
N GLY A 93 29.90 9.21 27.32
CA GLY A 93 28.92 9.88 28.19
C GLY A 93 27.57 10.27 27.55
N ASN A 94 27.45 10.14 26.24
CA ASN A 94 26.32 10.61 25.44
C ASN A 94 25.27 9.54 25.22
N LYS A 95 24.81 8.89 26.31
CA LYS A 95 23.68 7.96 26.24
C LYS A 95 22.41 8.75 26.02
N LYS A 96 21.82 8.65 24.83
CA LYS A 96 20.49 9.20 24.55
C LYS A 96 19.37 8.46 25.32
N TYR A 97 19.62 7.24 25.75
CA TYR A 97 18.71 6.45 26.58
C TYR A 97 19.50 5.67 27.64
N ALA A 98 19.01 5.65 28.86
CA ALA A 98 19.68 5.01 30.03
C ALA A 98 19.65 3.48 30.02
N SER A 99 18.83 2.87 29.16
CA SER A 99 18.71 1.40 29.03
C SER A 99 18.72 0.98 27.57
N SER A 100 19.10 -0.29 27.29
CA SER A 100 18.79 -0.91 26.00
C SER A 100 17.31 -0.76 25.77
N GLN A 101 16.93 -0.31 24.56
CA GLN A 101 15.52 -0.17 24.22
C GLN A 101 14.85 -1.54 24.34
N ASP A 102 14.14 -1.73 25.44
CA ASP A 102 13.31 -2.91 25.60
C ASP A 102 12.08 -2.74 24.71
N PHE A 103 11.96 -3.63 23.73
CA PHE A 103 10.88 -3.63 22.75
C PHE A 103 9.54 -4.11 23.33
N VAL A 104 9.32 -4.00 24.64
CA VAL A 104 8.08 -4.40 25.31
C VAL A 104 6.84 -3.73 24.66
N ALA A 105 7.00 -2.52 24.13
CA ALA A 105 5.94 -1.82 23.39
C ALA A 105 6.01 -1.97 21.86
N ALA A 106 7.11 -2.52 21.33
CA ALA A 106 7.24 -2.82 19.91
C ALA A 106 6.62 -4.18 19.61
N ASN A 107 5.32 -4.18 19.46
CA ASN A 107 4.55 -5.34 19.04
C ASN A 107 5.14 -5.94 17.74
N TYR A 108 4.83 -7.23 17.49
CA TYR A 108 5.04 -7.95 16.24
C TYR A 108 4.80 -7.05 14.99
N ALA A 109 3.87 -6.12 15.08
CA ALA A 109 3.54 -5.05 14.16
C ALA A 109 4.74 -4.23 13.67
N SER A 110 5.48 -3.63 14.57
CA SER A 110 6.61 -2.76 14.19
C SER A 110 7.80 -3.53 13.63
N ARG A 111 7.90 -4.82 13.96
CA ARG A 111 8.94 -5.70 13.41
C ARG A 111 8.62 -6.09 11.97
N THR A 112 7.36 -6.38 11.67
CA THR A 112 6.92 -6.79 10.34
C THR A 112 6.93 -5.64 9.32
N MET A 113 6.75 -4.38 9.73
CA MET A 113 6.83 -3.20 8.85
C MET A 113 8.19 -3.07 8.14
N ARG A 114 9.27 -3.56 8.75
CA ARG A 114 10.61 -3.54 8.15
C ARG A 114 10.71 -4.45 6.93
N TRP A 115 9.89 -5.49 6.86
CA TRP A 115 9.86 -6.46 5.78
C TRP A 115 8.71 -6.20 4.82
N THR A 116 7.52 -5.92 5.33
CA THR A 116 6.33 -5.68 4.49
C THR A 116 6.47 -4.44 3.62
N GLY A 117 7.12 -3.36 4.12
CA GLY A 117 7.37 -2.16 3.31
C GLY A 117 8.17 -2.44 2.03
N PRO A 118 9.39 -3.01 2.12
CA PRO A 118 10.15 -3.42 0.95
C PRO A 118 9.43 -4.42 0.03
N ILE A 119 8.70 -5.40 0.59
CA ILE A 119 7.93 -6.36 -0.22
C ILE A 119 6.85 -5.63 -1.02
N VAL A 120 6.08 -4.74 -0.40
CA VAL A 120 5.05 -3.94 -1.07
C VAL A 120 5.65 -3.01 -2.13
N LEU A 121 6.83 -2.43 -1.86
CA LEU A 121 7.56 -1.62 -2.83
C LEU A 121 7.95 -2.43 -4.08
N LEU A 122 8.56 -3.59 -3.90
CA LEU A 122 8.95 -4.47 -5.01
C LEU A 122 7.71 -4.98 -5.76
N TYR A 123 6.65 -5.33 -5.04
CA TYR A 123 5.39 -5.73 -5.63
C TYR A 123 4.76 -4.63 -6.48
N LEU A 124 4.81 -3.37 -6.06
CA LEU A 124 4.29 -2.27 -6.87
C LEU A 124 4.99 -2.19 -8.22
N PHE A 125 6.32 -2.31 -8.25
CA PHE A 125 7.07 -2.33 -9.52
C PHE A 125 6.71 -3.56 -10.36
N PHE A 126 6.63 -4.73 -9.75
CA PHE A 126 6.21 -5.95 -10.43
C PHE A 126 4.80 -5.81 -11.02
N HIS A 127 3.85 -5.32 -10.23
CA HIS A 127 2.47 -5.10 -10.64
C HIS A 127 2.35 -4.15 -11.84
N LEU A 128 3.10 -3.05 -11.84
CA LEU A 128 3.13 -2.13 -12.97
C LEU A 128 3.79 -2.77 -14.20
N ALA A 129 4.88 -3.50 -14.01
CA ALA A 129 5.58 -4.18 -15.09
C ALA A 129 4.71 -5.28 -15.73
N ASP A 130 3.94 -5.98 -14.93
CA ASP A 130 3.05 -7.06 -15.37
C ASP A 130 1.79 -6.50 -16.06
N LEU A 131 0.96 -5.78 -15.35
CA LEU A 131 -0.36 -5.38 -15.85
C LEU A 131 -0.38 -4.06 -16.62
N THR A 132 0.56 -3.15 -16.38
CA THR A 132 0.59 -1.85 -17.07
C THR A 132 1.50 -1.85 -18.29
N TRP A 133 2.67 -2.49 -18.20
CA TRP A 133 3.66 -2.50 -19.27
C TRP A 133 3.73 -3.82 -20.05
N GLY A 134 3.09 -4.89 -19.54
CA GLY A 134 3.01 -6.18 -20.21
C GLY A 134 4.35 -6.90 -20.37
N TRP A 135 5.30 -6.70 -19.45
CA TRP A 135 6.66 -7.24 -19.59
C TRP A 135 6.74 -8.76 -19.42
N PHE A 136 5.76 -9.36 -18.76
CA PHE A 136 5.82 -10.79 -18.39
C PHE A 136 4.91 -11.69 -19.22
N SER A 137 4.04 -11.13 -20.09
CA SER A 137 3.14 -11.90 -20.94
C SER A 137 3.21 -11.46 -22.39
N LYS A 138 3.32 -12.42 -23.31
CA LYS A 138 3.23 -12.17 -24.76
C LYS A 138 1.79 -11.91 -25.21
N ASP A 139 0.82 -12.36 -24.44
CA ASP A 139 -0.61 -12.25 -24.73
C ASP A 139 -1.23 -10.99 -24.08
N TRP A 140 -0.38 -10.12 -23.55
CA TRP A 140 -0.81 -8.85 -23.00
C TRP A 140 -1.28 -7.91 -24.12
N VAL A 141 -2.46 -7.29 -23.92
CA VAL A 141 -3.09 -6.40 -24.91
C VAL A 141 -3.29 -5.01 -24.33
N LEU A 142 -2.80 -3.99 -25.03
CA LEU A 142 -2.96 -2.60 -24.61
C LEU A 142 -4.46 -2.22 -24.58
N GLY A 143 -4.93 -1.78 -23.41
CA GLY A 143 -6.31 -1.32 -23.22
C GLY A 143 -7.32 -2.41 -22.88
N ASP A 144 -6.89 -3.66 -22.77
CA ASP A 144 -7.75 -4.79 -22.37
C ASP A 144 -7.40 -5.25 -20.94
N PRO A 145 -8.02 -4.66 -19.90
CA PRO A 145 -7.74 -5.02 -18.52
C PRO A 145 -8.19 -6.43 -18.17
N TYR A 146 -9.30 -6.93 -18.76
CA TYR A 146 -9.80 -8.28 -18.50
C TYR A 146 -8.80 -9.34 -18.96
N ASN A 147 -8.44 -9.30 -20.23
CA ASN A 147 -7.45 -10.22 -20.82
C ASN A 147 -6.14 -10.19 -20.02
N ASN A 148 -5.64 -9.01 -19.69
CA ASN A 148 -4.35 -8.85 -19.04
C ASN A 148 -4.35 -9.43 -17.63
N ILE A 149 -5.43 -9.33 -16.87
CA ILE A 149 -5.57 -9.97 -15.56
C ILE A 149 -5.66 -11.48 -15.70
N VAL A 150 -6.49 -11.98 -16.62
CA VAL A 150 -6.70 -13.44 -16.83
C VAL A 150 -5.39 -14.10 -17.26
N VAL A 151 -4.70 -13.55 -18.24
CA VAL A 151 -3.42 -14.11 -18.73
C VAL A 151 -2.33 -14.06 -17.65
N SER A 152 -2.26 -12.97 -16.89
CA SER A 152 -1.29 -12.82 -15.79
C SER A 152 -1.56 -13.81 -14.67
N MET A 153 -2.79 -13.85 -14.14
CA MET A 153 -3.16 -14.70 -13.01
C MET A 153 -3.27 -16.17 -13.38
N GLY A 154 -3.50 -16.51 -14.66
CA GLY A 154 -3.45 -17.88 -15.16
C GLY A 154 -2.06 -18.53 -15.06
N ASN A 155 -1.01 -17.73 -14.90
CA ASN A 155 0.32 -18.24 -14.58
C ASN A 155 0.46 -18.44 -13.07
N ILE A 156 0.57 -19.70 -12.63
CA ILE A 156 0.65 -20.05 -11.20
C ILE A 156 1.79 -19.35 -10.46
N GLY A 157 2.94 -19.14 -11.12
CA GLY A 157 4.08 -18.45 -10.52
C GLY A 157 3.77 -16.98 -10.26
N VAL A 158 3.11 -16.32 -11.20
CA VAL A 158 2.66 -14.94 -11.09
C VAL A 158 1.56 -14.83 -10.02
N ALA A 159 0.55 -15.71 -10.08
CA ALA A 159 -0.53 -15.75 -9.09
C ALA A 159 0.01 -15.89 -7.66
N LEU A 160 1.00 -16.76 -7.43
CA LEU A 160 1.65 -16.91 -6.13
C LEU A 160 2.37 -15.63 -5.66
N ILE A 161 3.03 -14.91 -6.57
CA ILE A 161 3.62 -13.60 -6.24
C ILE A 161 2.53 -12.62 -5.77
N TYR A 162 1.39 -12.54 -6.48
CA TYR A 162 0.25 -11.72 -6.08
C TYR A 162 -0.32 -12.12 -4.72
N VAL A 163 -0.47 -13.42 -4.45
CA VAL A 163 -0.95 -13.93 -3.15
C VAL A 163 -0.03 -13.49 -2.02
N VAL A 164 1.27 -13.77 -2.13
CA VAL A 164 2.26 -13.42 -1.08
C VAL A 164 2.34 -11.91 -0.88
N ALA A 165 2.35 -11.16 -1.97
CA ALA A 165 2.41 -9.70 -1.91
C ALA A 165 1.16 -9.07 -1.27
N ASN A 166 -0.04 -9.59 -1.58
CA ASN A 166 -1.27 -9.09 -0.96
C ASN A 166 -1.38 -9.45 0.52
N ILE A 167 -0.86 -10.58 0.96
CA ILE A 167 -0.72 -10.88 2.39
C ILE A 167 0.22 -9.86 3.06
N ALA A 168 1.36 -9.56 2.44
CA ALA A 168 2.29 -8.56 2.95
C ALA A 168 1.66 -7.15 2.98
N LEU A 169 0.89 -6.79 1.94
CA LEU A 169 0.13 -5.54 1.87
C LEU A 169 -0.90 -5.43 2.98
N ALA A 170 -1.68 -6.48 3.24
CA ALA A 170 -2.67 -6.49 4.31
C ALA A 170 -2.02 -6.31 5.69
N ILE A 171 -0.90 -6.97 5.95
CA ILE A 171 -0.11 -6.77 7.18
C ILE A 171 0.39 -5.33 7.25
N HIS A 172 0.89 -4.79 6.15
CA HIS A 172 1.36 -3.40 6.07
C HIS A 172 0.24 -2.40 6.39
N ILE A 173 -0.94 -2.58 5.80
CA ILE A 173 -2.12 -1.73 6.02
C ILE A 173 -2.60 -1.86 7.47
N TYR A 174 -2.68 -3.06 8.04
CA TYR A 174 -3.06 -3.26 9.42
C TYR A 174 -2.20 -2.42 10.38
N HIS A 175 -0.89 -2.50 10.22
CA HIS A 175 0.04 -1.77 11.07
C HIS A 175 0.09 -0.28 10.76
N GLY A 176 0.04 0.06 9.48
CA GLY A 176 0.01 1.44 9.00
C GLY A 176 -1.21 2.18 9.53
N THR A 177 -2.39 1.60 9.41
CA THR A 177 -3.65 2.19 9.90
C THR A 177 -3.64 2.36 11.41
N TRP A 178 -3.18 1.38 12.15
CA TRP A 178 -3.08 1.53 13.61
C TRP A 178 -2.08 2.63 14.01
N SER A 179 -0.92 2.68 13.36
CA SER A 179 0.11 3.70 13.59
C SER A 179 -0.34 5.11 13.15
N LEU A 180 -1.18 5.20 12.12
CA LEU A 180 -1.77 6.43 11.61
C LEU A 180 -2.47 7.22 12.73
N PHE A 181 -3.37 6.58 13.45
CA PHE A 181 -4.10 7.21 14.57
C PHE A 181 -3.14 7.75 15.64
N GLN A 182 -2.07 7.03 15.94
CA GLN A 182 -1.05 7.49 16.89
C GLN A 182 -0.30 8.72 16.37
N SER A 183 0.02 8.74 15.07
CA SER A 183 0.73 9.84 14.42
C SER A 183 -0.11 11.12 14.35
N LEU A 184 -1.42 10.98 14.23
CA LEU A 184 -2.39 12.07 14.25
C LEU A 184 -2.76 12.55 15.68
N GLY A 185 -2.19 11.94 16.73
CA GLY A 185 -2.48 12.30 18.12
C GLY A 185 -3.79 11.69 18.67
N ILE A 186 -4.49 10.88 17.88
CA ILE A 186 -5.70 10.17 18.30
C ILE A 186 -5.30 8.94 19.10
N ASN A 187 -4.90 9.14 20.34
CA ASN A 187 -4.33 8.09 21.19
C ASN A 187 -4.88 8.16 22.63
N SER A 188 -6.01 7.52 22.88
CA SER A 188 -6.53 7.35 24.23
C SER A 188 -6.88 5.89 24.51
N PRO A 189 -6.83 5.44 25.77
CA PRO A 189 -7.21 4.08 26.14
C PRO A 189 -8.62 3.70 25.69
N LYS A 190 -9.56 4.65 25.71
CA LYS A 190 -10.97 4.45 25.33
C LYS A 190 -11.13 4.08 23.85
N ILE A 191 -10.32 4.65 22.96
CA ILE A 191 -10.44 4.43 21.51
C ILE A 191 -9.45 3.38 20.99
N ASN A 192 -8.53 2.85 21.80
CA ASN A 192 -7.55 1.87 21.37
C ASN A 192 -8.16 0.60 20.77
N LYS A 193 -9.28 0.12 21.36
CA LYS A 193 -10.01 -1.04 20.84
C LYS A 193 -10.60 -0.76 19.47
N ALA A 194 -11.27 0.38 19.31
CA ALA A 194 -11.86 0.80 18.03
C ALA A 194 -10.80 0.94 16.92
N ARG A 195 -9.67 1.58 17.20
CA ARG A 195 -8.56 1.72 16.23
C ARG A 195 -8.05 0.37 15.73
N ARG A 196 -7.88 -0.60 16.64
CA ARG A 196 -7.47 -1.95 16.26
C ARG A 196 -8.52 -2.66 15.42
N SER A 197 -9.80 -2.50 15.77
CA SER A 197 -10.90 -3.09 14.99
C SER A 197 -10.99 -2.49 13.59
N ILE A 198 -10.86 -1.17 13.45
CA ILE A 198 -10.81 -0.48 12.14
C ILE A 198 -9.62 -0.99 11.32
N ALA A 199 -8.42 -1.03 11.91
CA ALA A 199 -7.23 -1.51 11.21
C ALA A 199 -7.38 -2.97 10.74
N LYS A 200 -7.95 -3.84 11.58
CA LYS A 200 -8.25 -5.24 11.21
C LYS A 200 -9.29 -5.33 10.11
N GLY A 201 -10.37 -4.57 10.21
CA GLY A 201 -11.45 -4.56 9.22
C GLY A 201 -10.95 -4.11 7.85
N LEU A 202 -10.23 -2.98 7.77
CA LEU A 202 -9.65 -2.49 6.52
C LEU A 202 -8.66 -3.48 5.89
N ALA A 203 -7.73 -4.00 6.69
CA ALA A 203 -6.77 -4.98 6.20
C ALA A 203 -7.45 -6.28 5.75
N GLY A 204 -8.48 -6.74 6.47
CA GLY A 204 -9.24 -7.94 6.11
C GLY A 204 -10.04 -7.78 4.83
N ILE A 205 -10.74 -6.66 4.64
CA ILE A 205 -11.49 -6.36 3.42
C ILE A 205 -10.55 -6.31 2.21
N ILE A 206 -9.43 -5.60 2.32
CA ILE A 206 -8.44 -5.50 1.23
C ILE A 206 -7.82 -6.86 0.94
N LEU A 207 -7.50 -7.65 1.98
CA LEU A 207 -6.94 -8.98 1.80
C LEU A 207 -7.89 -9.90 1.03
N ILE A 208 -9.15 -9.99 1.49
CA ILE A 208 -10.16 -10.86 0.87
C ILE A 208 -10.42 -10.40 -0.57
N GLY A 209 -10.64 -9.10 -0.78
CA GLY A 209 -10.90 -8.55 -2.11
C GLY A 209 -9.74 -8.81 -3.08
N ASN A 210 -8.50 -8.52 -2.68
CA ASN A 210 -7.36 -8.70 -3.57
C ASN A 210 -6.96 -10.17 -3.78
N LEU A 211 -7.12 -11.04 -2.78
CA LEU A 211 -6.84 -12.47 -2.95
C LEU A 211 -7.88 -13.17 -3.82
N SER A 212 -9.09 -12.62 -3.91
CA SER A 212 -10.11 -13.21 -4.76
C SER A 212 -9.72 -13.26 -6.23
N PHE A 213 -8.98 -12.28 -6.74
CA PHE A 213 -8.56 -12.23 -8.15
C PHE A 213 -7.64 -13.40 -8.56
N PRO A 214 -6.48 -13.64 -7.93
CA PRO A 214 -5.62 -14.76 -8.30
C PRO A 214 -6.18 -16.15 -7.92
N ILE A 215 -7.26 -16.20 -7.13
CA ILE A 215 -7.92 -17.47 -6.77
C ILE A 215 -9.05 -17.80 -7.76
N ALA A 216 -9.71 -16.78 -8.34
CA ALA A 216 -10.83 -16.95 -9.24
C ALA A 216 -10.44 -17.22 -10.70
N VAL A 217 -9.24 -16.88 -11.10
CA VAL A 217 -8.64 -17.13 -12.42
C VAL A 217 -7.88 -18.43 -12.42
#